data_0a353066e54bde3066de95c1ed147a9a
#
_entry.id   0a353066e54bde3066de95c1ed147a9a
#
_cell.length_a   1.000
_cell.length_b   1.000
_cell.length_c   1.000
_cell.angle_alpha   90.00
_cell.angle_beta   90.00
_cell.angle_gamma   90.00
#
_symmetry.space_group_name_H-M   'P 1'
#
loop_
_entity.id
_entity.type
_entity.pdbx_description
1 polymer ?
#
loop_
_entity_poly.entity_id
_entity_poly.type
_entity_poly.pdbx_seq_one_letter_code
_entity_poly.pdbx_strand_id
1 'polypeptide(L)'
;MRRIFNVLIVVIFISTLSACVVTRANNLREGIDSFRLENYRKAFIRLKPIAEKGQPDAQYAVGYMYYYGKGVVEDRKKAWFWINAAANLGQPDAKEAIRILARGGSLS
;
A
#
# COMPACT_ATOMS: atom_id res chain seq x y z
N MET A 1 -2.11 41.56 19.32
CA MET A 1 -2.01 41.20 17.90
C MET A 1 -1.07 40.03 17.61
N ARG A 2 0.11 39.93 18.20
CA ARG A 2 1.03 38.80 17.99
C ARG A 2 0.44 37.45 18.39
N ARG A 3 -0.34 37.37 19.48
CA ARG A 3 -0.96 36.11 19.95
C ARG A 3 -2.02 35.58 18.99
N ILE A 4 -2.83 36.45 18.40
CA ILE A 4 -3.88 36.07 17.44
C ILE A 4 -3.24 35.60 16.14
N PHE A 5 -2.16 36.25 15.70
CA PHE A 5 -1.42 35.86 14.51
C PHE A 5 -0.76 34.48 14.65
N ASN A 6 -0.15 34.20 15.78
CA ASN A 6 0.45 32.89 16.08
C ASN A 6 -0.62 31.77 16.17
N VAL A 7 -1.77 32.04 16.77
CA VAL A 7 -2.89 31.10 16.84
C VAL A 7 -3.43 30.81 15.44
N LEU A 8 -3.57 31.83 14.59
CA LEU A 8 -4.00 31.67 13.19
C LEU A 8 -3.01 30.80 12.38
N ILE A 9 -1.72 31.01 12.54
CA ILE A 9 -0.69 30.20 11.86
C ILE A 9 -0.76 28.74 12.31
N VAL A 10 -0.91 28.49 13.61
CA VAL A 10 -1.01 27.12 14.17
C VAL A 10 -2.27 26.42 13.65
N VAL A 11 -3.41 27.11 13.60
CA VAL A 11 -4.67 26.56 13.08
C VAL A 11 -4.55 26.23 11.59
N ILE A 12 -3.94 27.09 10.79
CA ILE A 12 -3.71 26.83 9.36
C ILE A 12 -2.78 25.64 9.17
N PHE A 13 -1.72 25.52 9.98
CA PHE A 13 -0.76 24.41 9.92
C PHE A 13 -1.39 23.06 10.29
N ILE A 14 -2.25 23.03 11.29
CA ILE A 14 -3.01 21.83 11.71
C ILE A 14 -3.99 21.42 10.62
N SER A 15 -4.68 22.37 9.97
CA SER A 15 -5.64 22.10 8.90
C SER A 15 -4.99 21.45 7.67
N THR A 16 -3.79 21.90 7.30
CA THR A 16 -3.05 21.34 6.14
C THR A 16 -2.56 19.93 6.40
N LEU A 17 -2.12 19.62 7.62
CA LEU A 17 -1.70 18.27 8.01
C LEU A 17 -2.86 17.27 7.99
N SER A 18 -4.05 17.67 8.43
CA SER A 18 -5.25 16.81 8.43
C SER A 18 -5.69 16.43 7.01
N ALA A 19 -5.64 17.37 6.06
CA ALA A 19 -6.03 17.12 4.67
C ALA A 19 -5.11 16.08 4.00
N CYS A 20 -3.79 16.11 4.22
CA CYS A 20 -2.85 15.14 3.65
C CYS A 20 -3.07 13.73 4.18
N VAL A 21 -3.37 13.56 5.46
CA VAL A 21 -3.63 12.24 6.07
C VAL A 21 -4.91 11.63 5.52
N VAL A 22 -5.99 12.40 5.40
CA VAL A 22 -7.28 11.93 4.87
C VAL A 22 -7.15 11.51 3.39
N THR A 23 -6.43 12.27 2.58
CA THR A 23 -6.22 11.93 1.17
C THR A 23 -5.44 10.61 1.01
N ARG A 24 -4.42 10.37 1.83
CA ARG A 24 -3.65 9.11 1.81
C ARG A 24 -4.52 7.91 2.20
N ALA A 25 -5.33 8.04 3.25
CA ALA A 25 -6.23 6.98 3.69
C ALA A 25 -7.28 6.63 2.62
N ASN A 26 -7.83 7.64 1.95
CA ASN A 26 -8.79 7.43 0.87
C ASN A 26 -8.16 6.74 -0.35
N ASN A 27 -6.95 7.11 -0.73
CA ASN A 27 -6.25 6.49 -1.86
C ASN A 27 -5.92 5.03 -1.59
N LEU A 28 -5.48 4.70 -0.39
CA LEU A 28 -5.24 3.31 0.02
C LEU A 28 -6.55 2.51 -0.04
N ARG A 29 -7.62 3.03 0.55
CA ARG A 29 -8.93 2.37 0.56
C ARG A 29 -9.45 2.10 -0.84
N GLU A 30 -9.43 3.10 -1.72
CA GLU A 30 -9.85 2.94 -3.11
C GLU A 30 -8.99 1.92 -3.87
N GLY A 31 -7.68 1.89 -3.62
CA GLY A 31 -6.78 0.91 -4.19
C GLY A 31 -7.10 -0.51 -3.73
N ILE A 32 -7.31 -0.71 -2.44
CA ILE A 32 -7.67 -2.01 -1.87
C ILE A 32 -9.07 -2.45 -2.34
N ASP A 33 -10.05 -1.56 -2.40
CA ASP A 33 -11.37 -1.88 -2.91
C ASP A 33 -11.32 -2.28 -4.39
N SER A 34 -10.52 -1.58 -5.19
CA SER A 34 -10.28 -1.96 -6.60
C SER A 34 -9.63 -3.35 -6.71
N PHE A 35 -8.70 -3.65 -5.82
CA PHE A 35 -8.07 -4.97 -5.75
C PHE A 35 -9.10 -6.08 -5.41
N ARG A 36 -9.94 -5.86 -4.42
CA ARG A 36 -11.00 -6.80 -4.02
C ARG A 36 -12.04 -7.03 -5.12
N LEU A 37 -12.34 -5.98 -5.89
CA LEU A 37 -13.26 -6.05 -7.02
C LEU A 37 -12.59 -6.58 -8.32
N GLU A 38 -11.37 -7.06 -8.21
CA GLU A 38 -10.56 -7.60 -9.33
C GLU A 38 -10.28 -6.59 -10.44
N ASN A 39 -10.44 -5.29 -10.17
CA ASN A 39 -10.00 -4.24 -11.08
C ASN A 39 -8.49 -3.98 -10.86
N TYR A 40 -7.68 -4.95 -11.24
CA TYR A 40 -6.27 -5.00 -10.90
C TYR A 40 -5.44 -3.88 -11.55
N ARG A 41 -5.77 -3.46 -12.74
CA ARG A 41 -5.07 -2.35 -13.38
C ARG A 41 -5.24 -1.04 -12.60
N LYS A 42 -6.47 -0.72 -12.20
CA LYS A 42 -6.76 0.44 -11.38
C LYS A 42 -6.13 0.30 -9.99
N ALA A 43 -6.23 -0.88 -9.40
CA ALA A 43 -5.61 -1.19 -8.11
C ALA A 43 -4.10 -0.98 -8.15
N PHE A 44 -3.42 -1.47 -9.17
CA PHE A 44 -1.98 -1.31 -9.33
C PHE A 44 -1.57 0.16 -9.44
N ILE A 45 -2.24 0.93 -10.28
CA ILE A 45 -1.95 2.36 -10.47
C ILE A 45 -2.08 3.13 -9.15
N ARG A 46 -3.07 2.79 -8.33
CA ARG A 46 -3.29 3.45 -7.04
C ARG A 46 -2.37 2.94 -5.93
N LEU A 47 -2.15 1.64 -5.86
CA LEU A 47 -1.40 1.03 -4.76
C LEU A 47 0.11 1.10 -4.91
N LYS A 48 0.64 1.10 -6.14
CA LYS A 48 2.09 1.10 -6.37
C LYS A 48 2.80 2.28 -5.69
N PRO A 49 2.34 3.56 -5.84
CA PRO A 49 2.96 4.67 -5.14
C PRO A 49 2.84 4.58 -3.62
N ILE A 50 1.74 4.02 -3.11
CA ILE A 50 1.51 3.84 -1.67
C ILE A 50 2.43 2.76 -1.11
N ALA A 51 2.63 1.67 -1.85
CA ALA A 51 3.59 0.61 -1.53
C ALA A 51 5.03 1.14 -1.47
N GLU A 52 5.41 1.99 -2.40
CA GLU A 52 6.73 2.65 -2.44
C GLU A 52 6.97 3.53 -1.21
N LYS A 53 5.92 4.06 -0.61
CA LYS A 53 6.00 4.84 0.64
C LYS A 53 6.04 3.98 1.90
N GLY A 54 5.99 2.66 1.77
CA GLY A 54 6.16 1.73 2.88
C GLY A 54 4.86 1.24 3.52
N GLN A 55 3.71 1.37 2.88
CA GLN A 55 2.45 0.88 3.42
C GLN A 55 2.32 -0.64 3.19
N PRO A 56 2.23 -1.47 4.27
CA PRO A 56 2.33 -2.93 4.15
C PRO A 56 1.21 -3.59 3.34
N ASP A 57 -0.03 -3.16 3.51
CA ASP A 57 -1.16 -3.75 2.77
C ASP A 57 -1.06 -3.47 1.27
N ALA A 58 -0.60 -2.27 0.89
CA ALA A 58 -0.34 -1.91 -0.49
C ALA A 58 0.83 -2.73 -1.08
N GLN A 59 1.89 -2.94 -0.30
CA GLN A 59 3.03 -3.76 -0.71
C GLN A 59 2.63 -5.21 -0.97
N TYR A 60 1.83 -5.80 -0.08
CA TYR A 60 1.34 -7.16 -0.29
C TYR A 60 0.45 -7.26 -1.53
N ALA A 61 -0.48 -6.34 -1.73
CA ALA A 61 -1.35 -6.33 -2.90
C ALA A 61 -0.54 -6.18 -4.21
N VAL A 62 0.44 -5.29 -4.24
CA VAL A 62 1.35 -5.12 -5.39
C VAL A 62 2.15 -6.39 -5.64
N GLY A 63 2.68 -7.01 -4.61
CA GLY A 63 3.39 -8.30 -4.72
C GLY A 63 2.50 -9.41 -5.26
N TYR A 64 1.29 -9.51 -4.78
CA TYR A 64 0.29 -10.46 -5.28
C TYR A 64 0.01 -10.26 -6.79
N MET A 65 -0.17 -9.01 -7.20
CA MET A 65 -0.41 -8.68 -8.61
C MET A 65 0.77 -9.08 -9.51
N TYR A 66 2.00 -8.85 -9.08
CA TYR A 66 3.19 -9.32 -9.81
C TYR A 66 3.30 -10.84 -9.83
N TYR A 67 2.94 -11.50 -8.73
CA TYR A 67 3.03 -12.97 -8.63
C TYR A 67 2.15 -13.68 -9.66
N TYR A 68 0.93 -13.20 -9.86
CA TYR A 68 -0.05 -13.80 -10.76
C TYR A 68 -0.15 -13.10 -12.11
N GLY A 69 0.52 -12.00 -12.35
CA GLY A 69 0.35 -11.20 -13.55
C GLY A 69 -1.02 -10.54 -13.62
N LYS A 70 -1.54 -10.05 -12.51
CA LYS A 70 -2.84 -9.38 -12.42
C LYS A 70 -2.69 -7.86 -12.60
N GLY A 71 -3.17 -7.34 -13.74
CA GLY A 71 -3.05 -5.92 -14.08
C GLY A 71 -1.64 -5.45 -14.45
N VAL A 72 -0.66 -6.33 -14.35
CA VAL A 72 0.75 -6.12 -14.71
C VAL A 72 1.32 -7.40 -15.30
N VAL A 73 2.45 -7.31 -15.97
CA VAL A 73 3.19 -8.50 -16.44
C VAL A 73 3.70 -9.27 -15.23
N GLU A 74 3.49 -10.59 -15.21
CA GLU A 74 3.98 -11.49 -14.17
C GLU A 74 5.49 -11.32 -13.98
N ASP A 75 5.91 -11.10 -12.73
CA ASP A 75 7.31 -10.99 -12.36
C ASP A 75 7.49 -11.53 -10.93
N ARG A 76 8.00 -12.76 -10.84
CA ARG A 76 8.19 -13.47 -9.56
C ARG A 76 9.24 -12.82 -8.68
N LYS A 77 10.26 -12.18 -9.25
CA LYS A 77 11.28 -11.45 -8.49
C LYS A 77 10.69 -10.19 -7.84
N LYS A 78 9.92 -9.42 -8.59
CA LYS A 78 9.22 -8.25 -8.05
C LYS A 78 8.16 -8.66 -7.03
N ALA A 79 7.45 -9.75 -7.27
CA ALA A 79 6.49 -10.31 -6.31
C ALA A 79 7.17 -10.63 -4.98
N TRP A 80 8.28 -11.36 -5.02
CA TRP A 80 9.08 -11.69 -3.83
C TRP A 80 9.52 -10.45 -3.08
N PHE A 81 10.05 -9.46 -3.79
CA PHE A 81 10.50 -8.20 -3.21
C PHE A 81 9.38 -7.52 -2.40
N TRP A 82 8.21 -7.35 -3.00
CA TRP A 82 7.09 -6.65 -2.37
C TRP A 82 6.45 -7.46 -1.23
N ILE A 83 6.26 -8.75 -1.42
CA ILE A 83 5.70 -9.63 -0.37
C ILE A 83 6.66 -9.68 0.82
N ASN A 84 7.95 -9.79 0.59
CA ASN A 84 8.95 -9.82 1.65
C ASN A 84 9.01 -8.47 2.40
N ALA A 85 8.93 -7.35 1.69
CA ALA A 85 8.86 -6.03 2.30
C ALA A 85 7.64 -5.90 3.23
N ALA A 86 6.47 -6.33 2.77
CA ALA A 86 5.24 -6.33 3.57
C ALA A 86 5.35 -7.26 4.79
N ALA A 87 5.90 -8.45 4.61
CA ALA A 87 6.12 -9.40 5.70
C ALA A 87 7.04 -8.86 6.78
N ASN A 88 8.12 -8.17 6.40
CA ASN A 88 9.05 -7.53 7.32
C ASN A 88 8.38 -6.41 8.15
N LEU A 89 7.34 -5.80 7.63
CA LEU A 89 6.54 -4.80 8.34
C LEU A 89 5.38 -5.41 9.15
N GLY A 90 5.26 -6.75 9.16
CA GLY A 90 4.28 -7.47 9.95
C GLY A 90 2.92 -7.68 9.27
N GLN A 91 2.79 -7.44 7.98
CA GLN A 91 1.55 -7.71 7.26
C GLN A 91 1.22 -9.22 7.29
N PRO A 92 0.04 -9.63 7.84
CA PRO A 92 -0.23 -11.04 8.15
C PRO A 92 -0.24 -11.97 6.94
N ASP A 93 -0.90 -11.57 5.86
CA ASP A 93 -1.00 -12.37 4.65
C ASP A 93 0.36 -12.52 3.95
N ALA A 94 1.17 -11.47 3.99
CA ALA A 94 2.53 -11.49 3.46
C ALA A 94 3.42 -12.46 4.25
N LYS A 95 3.32 -12.48 5.58
CA LYS A 95 4.04 -13.44 6.44
C LYS A 95 3.68 -14.88 6.10
N GLU A 96 2.40 -15.15 5.91
CA GLU A 96 1.94 -16.48 5.51
C GLU A 96 2.42 -16.84 4.10
N ALA A 97 2.34 -15.89 3.15
CA ALA A 97 2.85 -16.09 1.79
C ALA A 97 4.33 -16.46 1.77
N ILE A 98 5.17 -15.75 2.54
CA ILE A 98 6.60 -16.07 2.66
C ILE A 98 6.80 -17.49 3.22
N ARG A 99 6.01 -17.89 4.21
CA ARG A 99 6.10 -19.23 4.80
C ARG A 99 5.78 -20.32 3.79
N ILE A 100 4.74 -20.11 2.98
CA ILE A 100 4.34 -21.03 1.91
C ILE A 100 5.43 -21.13 0.84
N LEU A 101 5.92 -20.00 0.36
CA LEU A 101 6.94 -19.94 -0.68
C LEU A 101 8.28 -20.54 -0.23
N ALA A 102 8.67 -20.33 1.03
CA ALA A 102 9.89 -20.90 1.60
C ALA A 102 9.86 -22.42 1.68
N ARG A 103 8.67 -23.04 1.77
CA ARG A 103 8.49 -24.48 1.75
C ARG A 103 8.37 -25.09 0.35
N GLY A 104 8.59 -24.29 -0.69
CA GLY A 104 8.44 -24.71 -2.08
C GLY A 104 7.00 -24.80 -2.57
N GLY A 105 6.05 -24.23 -1.82
CA GLY A 105 4.66 -24.11 -2.23
C GLY A 105 4.43 -22.98 -3.23
N SER A 106 3.21 -22.87 -3.71
CA SER A 106 2.75 -21.75 -4.52
C SER A 106 1.61 -21.03 -3.83
N LEU A 107 1.45 -19.75 -4.09
CA LEU A 107 0.28 -18.99 -3.65
C LEU A 107 -0.91 -19.42 -4.53
N SER A 108 -1.92 -19.96 -3.92
CA SER A 108 -3.15 -20.37 -4.60
C SER A 108 -4.36 -19.60 -4.12
#